data_6d45638b9f8a573c044321169474f9d5
#
_entry.id   6d45638b9f8a573c044321169474f9d5
#
_cell.length_a   1.000
_cell.length_b   1.000
_cell.length_c   1.000
_cell.angle_alpha   90.00
_cell.angle_beta   90.00
_cell.angle_gamma   90.00
#
_symmetry.space_group_name_H-M   'P 1'
#
loop_
_entity.id
_entity.type
_entity.pdbx_description
1 polymer ?
#
loop_
_entity_poly.entity_id
_entity_poly.type
_entity_poly.pdbx_seq_one_letter_code
_entity_poly.pdbx_strand_id
1 'polypeptide(L)'
;MNNEKSLSCIILCGGMSRRMGEDKGSMKIQDKPMILYILDTLNHMINEVVIVLNDERRVSKYSAIINQYQKNNKPFDFTITYVKDEIQNKGPLSGILTGLKNISTDYGLILPCDSPYIKKEYINTMINTLENLND
;
A
#
# COMPACT_ATOMS: atom_id res chain seq x y z
N MET A 1 -27.20 -6.04 -2.64
CA MET A 1 -26.36 -5.57 -3.75
C MET A 1 -25.67 -4.28 -3.38
N ASN A 2 -24.39 -4.30 -3.41
CA ASN A 2 -23.62 -3.11 -3.04
C ASN A 2 -23.44 -2.19 -4.22
N ASN A 3 -23.70 -0.91 -3.97
CA ASN A 3 -23.33 0.13 -4.91
C ASN A 3 -21.98 0.76 -4.54
N GLU A 4 -21.25 0.09 -3.68
CA GLU A 4 -19.95 0.59 -3.28
C GLU A 4 -18.98 0.48 -4.43
N LYS A 5 -18.20 1.53 -4.61
CA LYS A 5 -17.17 1.54 -5.63
C LYS A 5 -16.00 0.67 -5.20
N SER A 6 -15.46 -0.05 -6.15
CA SER A 6 -14.24 -0.82 -5.91
C SER A 6 -13.07 0.13 -5.70
N LEU A 7 -12.27 -0.15 -4.69
CA LEU A 7 -11.19 0.72 -4.31
C LEU A 7 -9.93 -0.08 -3.97
N SER A 8 -8.82 0.36 -4.52
CA SER A 8 -7.50 -0.18 -4.22
C SER A 8 -6.66 0.87 -3.52
N CYS A 9 -5.65 0.42 -2.80
CA CYS A 9 -4.62 1.31 -2.28
C CYS A 9 -3.28 0.90 -2.87
N ILE A 10 -2.57 1.87 -3.44
CA ILE A 10 -1.23 1.68 -3.97
C ILE A 10 -0.26 2.23 -2.92
N ILE A 11 0.59 1.36 -2.39
CA ILE A 11 1.57 1.77 -1.40
C ILE A 11 2.94 1.83 -2.07
N LEU A 12 3.54 3.01 -2.06
CA LEU A 12 4.83 3.23 -2.71
C LEU A 12 5.95 3.01 -1.71
N CYS A 13 6.71 1.96 -1.94
CA CYS A 13 7.80 1.56 -1.05
C CYS A 13 9.15 1.61 -1.74
N GLY A 14 9.25 2.31 -2.87
CA GLY A 14 10.47 2.33 -3.64
C GLY A 14 11.13 3.69 -3.72
N GLY A 15 12.39 3.70 -4.03
CA GLY A 15 13.13 4.84 -4.54
C GLY A 15 13.56 5.91 -3.58
N MET A 16 12.71 6.32 -2.66
CA MET A 16 12.96 7.52 -1.87
C MET A 16 13.88 7.31 -0.68
N SER A 17 14.18 6.07 -0.33
CA SER A 17 15.05 5.76 0.80
C SER A 17 16.53 5.70 0.42
N ARG A 18 16.89 6.12 -0.78
CA ARG A 18 18.26 6.01 -1.28
C ARG A 18 19.27 6.74 -0.41
N ARG A 19 18.92 7.90 0.11
CA ARG A 19 19.84 8.69 0.92
C ARG A 19 20.25 7.97 2.19
N MET A 20 19.36 7.22 2.75
CA MET A 20 19.58 6.51 4.01
C MET A 20 20.11 5.11 3.81
N GLY A 21 20.04 4.59 2.57
CA GLY A 21 20.40 3.22 2.30
C GLY A 21 19.47 2.22 2.98
N GLU A 22 18.35 2.67 3.49
CA GLU A 22 17.43 1.84 4.24
C GLU A 22 16.05 1.81 3.62
N ASP A 23 15.37 0.69 3.81
CA ASP A 23 14.04 0.46 3.33
C ASP A 23 13.04 0.91 4.39
N LYS A 24 12.44 2.04 4.18
CA LYS A 24 11.60 2.67 5.20
C LYS A 24 10.37 1.88 5.60
N GLY A 25 9.74 1.20 4.64
CA GLY A 25 8.53 0.46 4.95
C GLY A 25 8.76 -0.73 5.87
N SER A 26 9.97 -1.27 5.88
CA SER A 26 10.31 -2.38 6.76
C SER A 26 10.94 -1.93 8.08
N MET A 27 11.23 -0.64 8.23
CA MET A 27 11.73 -0.11 9.50
C MET A 27 10.65 -0.26 10.57
N LYS A 28 11.09 -0.51 11.79
CA LYS A 28 10.16 -0.80 12.87
C LYS A 28 9.91 0.40 13.76
N ILE A 29 8.67 0.53 14.21
CA ILE A 29 8.28 1.43 15.27
C ILE A 29 7.70 0.56 16.36
N GLN A 30 8.31 0.58 17.55
CA GLN A 30 7.88 -0.26 18.66
C GLN A 30 7.83 -1.74 18.24
N ASP A 31 8.89 -2.19 17.58
CA ASP A 31 9.08 -3.58 17.15
C ASP A 31 8.13 -4.05 16.06
N LYS A 32 7.41 -3.13 15.41
CA LYS A 32 6.49 -3.48 14.34
C LYS A 32 6.85 -2.70 13.07
N PRO A 33 7.07 -3.38 11.93
CA PRO A 33 7.38 -2.68 10.67
C PRO A 33 6.31 -1.67 10.28
N MET A 34 6.74 -0.55 9.74
CA MET A 34 5.84 0.56 9.38
C MET A 34 4.75 0.13 8.42
N ILE A 35 5.08 -0.73 7.47
CA ILE A 35 4.09 -1.19 6.49
C ILE A 35 2.88 -1.85 7.15
N LEU A 36 3.09 -2.52 8.28
CA LEU A 36 2.01 -3.22 8.96
C LEU A 36 1.01 -2.26 9.61
N TYR A 37 1.49 -1.09 10.08
CA TYR A 37 0.59 -0.07 10.61
C TYR A 37 -0.37 0.42 9.53
N ILE A 38 0.17 0.63 8.33
CA ILE A 38 -0.64 1.10 7.21
C ILE A 38 -1.68 0.06 6.83
N LEU A 39 -1.26 -1.20 6.72
CA LEU A 39 -2.17 -2.28 6.35
C LEU A 39 -3.27 -2.48 7.39
N ASP A 40 -2.93 -2.38 8.68
CA ASP A 40 -3.94 -2.45 9.73
C ASP A 40 -4.97 -1.35 9.60
N THR A 41 -4.52 -0.14 9.28
CA THR A 41 -5.44 0.99 9.11
C THR A 41 -6.38 0.78 7.93
N LEU A 42 -5.88 0.18 6.85
CA LEU A 42 -6.66 -0.04 5.64
C LEU A 42 -7.63 -1.23 5.75
N ASN A 43 -7.44 -2.09 6.73
CA ASN A 43 -8.25 -3.30 6.83
C ASN A 43 -9.74 -2.96 6.97
N HIS A 44 -10.57 -3.64 6.19
CA HIS A 44 -12.02 -3.45 6.12
C HIS A 44 -12.46 -2.18 5.40
N MET A 45 -11.52 -1.45 4.78
CA MET A 45 -11.86 -0.19 4.11
C MET A 45 -11.69 -0.26 2.60
N ILE A 46 -10.90 -1.20 2.11
CA ILE A 46 -10.56 -1.29 0.68
C ILE A 46 -10.59 -2.74 0.22
N ASN A 47 -10.57 -2.92 -1.09
CA ASN A 47 -10.68 -4.25 -1.70
C ASN A 47 -9.33 -4.87 -2.04
N GLU A 48 -8.34 -4.04 -2.31
CA GLU A 48 -7.07 -4.50 -2.86
C GLU A 48 -5.94 -3.57 -2.46
N VAL A 49 -4.78 -4.14 -2.15
CA VAL A 49 -3.57 -3.38 -1.90
C VAL A 49 -2.53 -3.80 -2.93
N VAL A 50 -1.91 -2.83 -3.58
CA VAL A 50 -0.78 -3.06 -4.47
C VAL A 50 0.44 -2.39 -3.86
N ILE A 51 1.46 -3.16 -3.57
CA ILE A 51 2.70 -2.64 -2.98
C ILE A 51 3.76 -2.57 -4.05
N VAL A 52 4.24 -1.36 -4.33
CA VAL A 52 5.23 -1.13 -5.38
C VAL A 52 6.61 -1.05 -4.74
N LEU A 53 7.50 -1.92 -5.18
CA LEU A 53 8.84 -2.07 -4.61
C LEU A 53 9.91 -1.94 -5.69
N ASN A 54 11.15 -1.71 -5.26
CA ASN A 54 12.25 -1.47 -6.22
C ASN A 54 12.76 -2.74 -6.89
N ASP A 55 12.79 -3.86 -6.18
CA ASP A 55 13.44 -5.06 -6.70
C ASP A 55 12.87 -6.33 -6.07
N GLU A 56 13.30 -7.47 -6.61
CA GLU A 56 12.82 -8.77 -6.17
C GLU A 56 13.16 -9.07 -4.72
N ARG A 57 14.29 -8.58 -4.26
CA ARG A 57 14.72 -8.83 -2.88
C ARG A 57 13.76 -8.18 -1.90
N ARG A 58 13.31 -6.97 -2.21
CA ARG A 58 12.33 -6.28 -1.37
C ARG A 58 10.95 -6.92 -1.46
N VAL A 59 10.59 -7.41 -2.65
CA VAL A 59 9.34 -8.17 -2.79
C VAL A 59 9.35 -9.37 -1.85
N SER A 60 10.43 -10.14 -1.84
CA SER A 60 10.56 -11.30 -0.94
C SER A 60 10.51 -10.89 0.51
N LYS A 61 11.20 -9.82 0.87
CA LYS A 61 11.25 -9.33 2.24
C LYS A 61 9.88 -8.90 2.74
N TYR A 62 9.17 -8.10 1.96
CA TYR A 62 7.85 -7.60 2.36
C TYR A 62 6.82 -8.71 2.42
N SER A 63 6.84 -9.62 1.45
CA SER A 63 5.89 -10.72 1.46
C SER A 63 6.11 -11.62 2.69
N ALA A 64 7.36 -11.84 3.08
CA ALA A 64 7.66 -12.61 4.28
C ALA A 64 7.13 -11.91 5.54
N ILE A 65 7.36 -10.61 5.66
CA ILE A 65 6.88 -9.84 6.80
C ILE A 65 5.36 -9.90 6.91
N ILE A 66 4.69 -9.68 5.81
CA ILE A 66 3.22 -9.59 5.79
C ILE A 66 2.60 -10.97 6.00
N ASN A 67 3.15 -11.99 5.37
CA ASN A 67 2.64 -13.35 5.55
C ASN A 67 2.79 -13.83 7.00
N GLN A 68 3.93 -13.53 7.63
CA GLN A 68 4.15 -13.88 9.02
C GLN A 68 3.16 -13.17 9.94
N TYR A 69 2.91 -11.89 9.66
CA TYR A 69 1.96 -11.12 10.44
C TYR A 69 0.55 -11.71 10.35
N GLN A 70 0.13 -12.09 9.14
CA GLN A 70 -1.19 -12.67 8.94
C GLN A 70 -1.34 -14.04 9.58
N LYS A 71 -0.24 -14.78 9.69
CA LYS A 71 -0.27 -16.07 10.40
C LYS A 71 -0.47 -15.89 11.90
N ASN A 72 0.15 -14.87 12.47
CA ASN A 72 0.11 -14.63 13.90
C ASN A 72 -1.10 -13.80 14.32
N ASN A 73 -1.82 -13.25 13.37
CA ASN A 73 -2.97 -12.41 13.61
C ASN A 73 -4.06 -12.83 12.64
N LYS A 74 -5.17 -12.07 12.62
CA LYS A 74 -6.21 -12.35 11.66
C LYS A 74 -5.77 -11.88 10.28
N PRO A 75 -5.97 -12.68 9.23
CA PRO A 75 -5.65 -12.22 7.88
C PRO A 75 -6.42 -10.98 7.49
N PHE A 76 -5.81 -10.14 6.67
CA PHE A 76 -6.49 -8.96 6.12
C PHE A 76 -7.60 -9.41 5.18
N ASP A 77 -8.65 -8.59 5.03
CA ASP A 77 -9.75 -8.92 4.15
C ASP A 77 -9.62 -8.31 2.76
N PHE A 78 -8.46 -7.76 2.44
CA PHE A 78 -8.14 -7.31 1.08
C PHE A 78 -7.09 -8.24 0.47
N THR A 79 -7.03 -8.22 -0.86
CA THR A 79 -5.96 -8.94 -1.56
C THR A 79 -4.71 -8.08 -1.61
N ILE A 80 -3.56 -8.71 -1.66
CA ILE A 80 -2.27 -8.01 -1.72
C ILE A 80 -1.51 -8.48 -2.94
N THR A 81 -1.06 -7.51 -3.74
CA THR A 81 -0.23 -7.77 -4.91
C THR A 81 1.09 -7.01 -4.74
N TYR A 82 2.18 -7.69 -4.97
CA TYR A 82 3.52 -7.09 -4.91
C TYR A 82 4.00 -6.88 -6.34
N VAL A 83 4.39 -5.65 -6.66
CA VAL A 83 4.88 -5.36 -8.00
C VAL A 83 6.22 -4.64 -7.92
N LYS A 84 7.02 -4.87 -8.93
CA LYS A 84 8.31 -4.23 -9.05
C LYS A 84 8.16 -3.00 -9.93
N ASP A 85 8.79 -1.89 -9.51
CA ASP A 85 8.74 -0.66 -10.30
C ASP A 85 9.49 -0.90 -11.61
N GLU A 86 8.79 -0.79 -12.71
CA GLU A 86 9.32 -1.10 -14.02
C GLU A 86 10.34 -0.07 -14.50
N ILE A 87 10.19 1.19 -14.09
CA ILE A 87 11.06 2.27 -14.55
C ILE A 87 11.78 2.83 -13.34
N GLN A 88 12.94 2.27 -13.05
CA GLN A 88 13.71 2.68 -11.89
C GLN A 88 14.29 4.08 -12.08
N ASN A 89 14.46 4.79 -10.98
CA ASN A 89 15.10 6.10 -10.93
C ASN A 89 14.35 7.21 -11.66
N LYS A 90 13.05 7.04 -11.90
CA LYS A 90 12.23 8.07 -12.52
C LYS A 90 11.33 8.78 -11.51
N GLY A 91 11.61 8.61 -10.22
CA GLY A 91 10.88 9.27 -9.16
C GLY A 91 9.54 8.62 -8.84
N PRO A 92 8.73 9.28 -8.01
CA PRO A 92 7.48 8.69 -7.53
C PRO A 92 6.45 8.47 -8.63
N LEU A 93 6.51 9.24 -9.72
CA LEU A 93 5.55 9.07 -10.80
C LEU A 93 5.63 7.68 -11.42
N SER A 94 6.83 7.14 -11.54
CA SER A 94 7.02 5.79 -12.08
C SER A 94 6.30 4.74 -11.23
N GLY A 95 6.46 4.82 -9.91
CA GLY A 95 5.79 3.90 -9.01
C GLY A 95 4.28 4.03 -9.06
N ILE A 96 3.78 5.26 -9.16
CA ILE A 96 2.34 5.49 -9.29
C ILE A 96 1.80 4.83 -10.55
N LEU A 97 2.47 5.03 -11.68
CA LEU A 97 2.05 4.42 -12.94
C LEU A 97 2.08 2.91 -12.89
N THR A 98 3.15 2.34 -12.32
CA THR A 98 3.25 0.90 -12.15
C THR A 98 2.11 0.36 -11.29
N GLY A 99 1.82 1.05 -10.19
CA GLY A 99 0.72 0.66 -9.32
C GLY A 99 -0.62 0.72 -10.03
N LEU A 100 -0.89 1.80 -10.74
CA LEU A 100 -2.16 1.97 -11.44
C LEU A 100 -2.38 0.91 -12.51
N LYS A 101 -1.33 0.44 -13.15
CA LYS A 101 -1.44 -0.63 -14.14
C LYS A 101 -1.85 -1.96 -13.51
N ASN A 102 -1.67 -2.10 -12.22
CA ASN A 102 -1.85 -3.38 -11.53
C ASN A 102 -3.07 -3.43 -10.62
N ILE A 103 -3.86 -2.37 -10.56
CA ILE A 103 -5.11 -2.43 -9.80
C ILE A 103 -6.23 -2.97 -10.68
N SER A 104 -7.18 -3.66 -10.05
CA SER A 104 -8.33 -4.22 -10.74
C SER A 104 -9.62 -3.47 -10.44
N THR A 105 -9.53 -2.38 -9.68
CA THR A 105 -10.69 -1.60 -9.25
C THR A 105 -10.76 -0.30 -10.03
N ASP A 106 -11.87 0.43 -9.84
CA ASP A 106 -12.07 1.69 -10.56
C ASP A 106 -11.25 2.85 -10.02
N TYR A 107 -10.86 2.78 -8.76
CA TYR A 107 -10.17 3.87 -8.10
C TYR A 107 -8.99 3.35 -7.28
N GLY A 108 -7.95 4.16 -7.18
CA GLY A 108 -6.78 3.84 -6.39
C GLY A 108 -6.38 5.00 -5.50
N LEU A 109 -6.23 4.75 -4.21
CA LEU A 109 -5.60 5.68 -3.29
C LEU A 109 -4.10 5.42 -3.31
N ILE A 110 -3.32 6.47 -3.16
CA ILE A 110 -1.87 6.36 -3.19
C ILE A 110 -1.32 6.81 -1.85
N LEU A 111 -0.56 5.92 -1.21
CA LEU A 111 0.05 6.20 0.10
C LEU A 111 1.53 5.88 0.07
N PRO A 112 2.37 6.68 0.74
CA PRO A 112 3.77 6.32 0.92
C PRO A 112 3.91 5.32 2.05
N CYS A 113 4.93 4.48 1.99
CA CYS A 113 5.14 3.45 3.01
C CYS A 113 5.69 4.01 4.32
N ASP A 114 6.05 5.27 4.36
CA ASP A 114 6.59 5.91 5.56
C ASP A 114 5.57 6.80 6.27
N SER A 115 4.29 6.49 6.13
CA SER A 115 3.21 7.19 6.83
C SER A 115 2.45 6.25 7.75
N PRO A 116 3.09 5.74 8.81
CA PRO A 116 2.49 4.69 9.64
C PRO A 116 1.34 5.19 10.50
N TYR A 117 1.23 6.50 10.70
CA TYR A 117 0.21 7.07 11.57
C TYR A 117 -0.99 7.63 10.83
N ILE A 118 -1.18 7.22 9.57
CA ILE A 118 -2.35 7.64 8.82
C ILE A 118 -3.61 7.13 9.52
N LYS A 119 -4.62 8.00 9.62
CA LYS A 119 -5.82 7.68 10.37
C LYS A 119 -6.94 7.20 9.48
N LYS A 120 -7.79 6.33 10.02
CA LYS A 120 -8.95 5.83 9.29
C LYS A 120 -9.88 6.95 8.86
N GLU A 121 -10.01 8.00 9.65
CA GLU A 121 -10.84 9.14 9.32
C GLU A 121 -10.38 9.81 8.04
N TYR A 122 -9.07 9.91 7.85
CA TYR A 122 -8.51 10.49 6.64
C TYR A 122 -8.84 9.63 5.42
N ILE A 123 -8.69 8.32 5.56
CA ILE A 123 -9.02 7.38 4.49
C ILE A 123 -10.52 7.46 4.17
N ASN A 124 -11.37 7.49 5.19
CA ASN A 124 -12.81 7.62 4.99
C ASN A 124 -13.18 8.90 4.26
N THR A 125 -12.51 10.00 4.58
CA THR A 125 -12.75 11.27 3.90
C THR A 125 -12.43 11.15 2.42
N MET A 126 -11.30 10.51 2.10
CA MET A 126 -10.92 10.30 0.70
C MET A 126 -11.92 9.42 -0.04
N ILE A 127 -12.37 8.34 0.60
CA ILE A 127 -13.35 7.44 0.00
C ILE A 127 -14.66 8.17 -0.26
N ASN A 128 -15.14 8.92 0.72
CA ASN A 128 -16.39 9.68 0.56
C ASN A 128 -16.29 10.70 -0.57
N THR A 129 -15.14 11.34 -0.70
CA THR A 129 -14.91 12.29 -1.78
C THR A 129 -15.00 11.59 -3.13
N LEU A 130 -14.38 10.42 -3.27
CA LEU A 130 -14.44 9.65 -4.51
C LEU A 130 -15.86 9.23 -4.84
N GLU A 131 -16.62 8.81 -3.87
CA GLU A 131 -18.00 8.38 -4.08
C GLU A 131 -18.87 9.54 -4.56
N ASN A 132 -18.60 10.74 -4.09
CA ASN A 132 -19.39 11.91 -4.46
C ASN A 132 -19.02 12.50 -5.82
N LEU A 133 -17.84 12.16 -6.35
CA LEU A 133 -17.38 12.71 -7.62
C LEU A 133 -18.22 12.28 -8.81
N ASN A 134 -18.91 11.15 -8.70
CA ASN A 134 -19.68 10.60 -9.81
C ASN A 134 -21.18 10.76 -9.65
N ASP A 135 -21.60 11.60 -8.75
CA ASP A 135 -23.03 11.84 -8.51
C ASP A 135 -23.54 13.03 -9.32
#